data_535d940a1fb2907e038ede4e067cad82
#
_entry.id   535d940a1fb2907e038ede4e067cad82
#
_cell.length_a   1.000
_cell.length_b   1.000
_cell.length_c   1.000
_cell.angle_alpha   90.00
_cell.angle_beta   90.00
_cell.angle_gamma   90.00
#
_symmetry.space_group_name_H-M   'P 1'
#
loop_
_entity.id
_entity.type
_entity.pdbx_description
1 polymer ?
#
loop_
_entity_poly.entity_id
_entity_poly.type
_entity_poly.pdbx_seq_one_letter_code
_entity_poly.pdbx_strand_id
1 'polypeptide(L)'
;METQNRMPTSFQPSRPSELSEPAQSFQQSVIDEFRANGGKVGGPFEGEDLLLLTTTGARSGAARTTPLGYVRHGDSLLVVGSNLGGPRHPGWYHNLLARPLVEVEIGARAFQALAVPAEGARREELFAHVVRAAPGYGEYQAGTDRLLPVVVLERAEPDDWEGPGEVRTLADKVMEVHTWLRGQLRQVRAETDAHFAARAAHRGAGEAPVPGLGLQIRQRCLAFCQALEFHHVSEDGHLFPGIARHHPGLADVFDRLAREHRTIARIQGELAELLAGVHIADPQRFRTELAAMSAELNAHLDHEEEALIPLLADVPWPPAGPPAAP
;
A
#
# COMPACT_ATOMS: atom_id res chain seq x y z
N MET A 1 5.52 -24.93 44.79
CA MET A 1 6.52 -25.16 43.72
C MET A 1 6.14 -24.24 42.57
N GLU A 2 6.69 -23.02 42.66
CA GLU A 2 6.46 -21.96 41.65
C GLU A 2 7.47 -22.17 40.53
N THR A 3 7.00 -22.48 39.33
CA THR A 3 7.81 -22.43 38.12
C THR A 3 7.71 -21.02 37.57
N GLN A 4 8.72 -20.21 37.88
CA GLN A 4 8.96 -18.92 37.26
C GLN A 4 9.25 -19.13 35.77
N ASN A 5 8.32 -18.65 34.94
CA ASN A 5 8.51 -18.53 33.51
C ASN A 5 9.39 -17.30 33.24
N ARG A 6 10.72 -17.54 33.07
CA ARG A 6 11.67 -16.50 32.67
C ARG A 6 11.53 -16.24 31.17
N MET A 7 11.01 -15.08 30.82
CA MET A 7 11.20 -14.52 29.48
C MET A 7 12.70 -14.39 29.15
N PRO A 8 13.13 -14.66 27.91
CA PRO A 8 14.50 -14.43 27.53
C PRO A 8 14.76 -12.92 27.44
N THR A 9 15.62 -12.48 28.37
CA THR A 9 16.19 -11.14 28.41
C THR A 9 17.18 -10.94 27.29
N SER A 10 17.10 -9.76 26.66
CA SER A 10 18.09 -9.06 25.85
C SER A 10 18.19 -9.42 24.37
N PHE A 11 17.28 -8.82 23.62
CA PHE A 11 17.62 -8.34 22.29
C PHE A 11 17.78 -6.81 22.36
N GLN A 12 19.03 -6.33 22.37
CA GLN A 12 19.32 -4.89 22.27
C GLN A 12 19.40 -4.50 20.80
N PRO A 13 18.53 -3.61 20.31
CA PRO A 13 18.63 -3.14 18.94
C PRO A 13 19.70 -2.06 18.81
N SER A 14 20.59 -2.28 17.87
CA SER A 14 21.57 -1.31 17.39
C SER A 14 20.90 -0.14 16.64
N ARG A 15 21.57 0.99 16.57
CA ARG A 15 21.13 2.31 16.06
C ARG A 15 20.43 2.27 14.70
N PRO A 16 19.42 3.12 14.45
CA PRO A 16 18.50 3.03 13.33
C PRO A 16 18.96 3.78 12.09
N SER A 17 19.94 3.27 11.37
CA SER A 17 20.15 3.55 9.95
C SER A 17 20.96 2.46 9.25
N GLU A 18 21.63 1.60 10.01
CA GLU A 18 22.33 0.42 9.49
C GLU A 18 22.13 -0.67 10.52
N LEU A 19 21.30 -1.67 10.21
CA LEU A 19 21.37 -2.93 10.93
C LEU A 19 22.82 -3.42 10.79
N SER A 20 23.45 -3.78 11.92
CA SER A 20 24.78 -4.40 11.86
C SER A 20 24.70 -5.68 11.02
N GLU A 21 25.78 -6.08 10.34
CA GLU A 21 25.82 -7.31 9.53
C GLU A 21 25.21 -8.55 10.26
N PRO A 22 25.46 -8.77 11.58
CA PRO A 22 24.79 -9.84 12.32
C PRO A 22 23.26 -9.71 12.41
N ALA A 23 22.73 -8.49 12.53
CA ALA A 23 21.29 -8.26 12.61
C ALA A 23 20.62 -8.42 11.24
N GLN A 24 21.29 -8.06 10.14
CA GLN A 24 20.82 -8.33 8.78
C GLN A 24 20.83 -9.84 8.49
N SER A 25 21.88 -10.57 8.93
CA SER A 25 21.93 -12.02 8.74
C SER A 25 20.85 -12.74 9.54
N PHE A 26 20.52 -12.28 10.77
CA PHE A 26 19.42 -12.83 11.56
C PHE A 26 18.07 -12.56 10.92
N GLN A 27 17.81 -11.34 10.47
CA GLN A 27 16.56 -11.00 9.78
C GLN A 27 16.41 -11.83 8.50
N GLN A 28 17.48 -12.01 7.75
CA GLN A 28 17.47 -12.84 6.54
C GLN A 28 17.20 -14.31 6.87
N SER A 29 17.79 -14.86 7.92
CA SER A 29 17.50 -16.24 8.33
C SER A 29 16.04 -16.46 8.72
N VAL A 30 15.41 -15.48 9.38
CA VAL A 30 13.96 -15.50 9.70
C VAL A 30 13.12 -15.49 8.43
N ILE A 31 13.48 -14.66 7.44
CA ILE A 31 12.77 -14.59 6.16
C ILE A 31 12.88 -15.93 5.41
N ASP A 32 14.09 -16.49 5.35
CA ASP A 32 14.34 -17.76 4.64
C ASP A 32 13.59 -18.92 5.31
N GLU A 33 13.61 -18.99 6.66
CA GLU A 33 12.87 -19.97 7.42
C GLU A 33 11.35 -19.84 7.24
N PHE A 34 10.82 -18.60 7.29
CA PHE A 34 9.42 -18.30 7.03
C PHE A 34 8.95 -18.85 5.68
N ARG A 35 9.71 -18.55 4.62
CA ARG A 35 9.39 -19.00 3.26
C ARG A 35 9.54 -20.52 3.09
N ALA A 36 10.56 -21.11 3.70
CA ALA A 36 10.77 -22.55 3.64
C ALA A 36 9.69 -23.37 4.35
N ASN A 37 9.11 -22.82 5.44
CA ASN A 37 8.17 -23.52 6.31
C ASN A 37 6.72 -23.01 6.20
N GLY A 38 6.36 -22.33 5.09
CA GLY A 38 4.99 -21.86 4.87
C GLY A 38 4.50 -20.89 5.95
N GLY A 39 5.37 -19.97 6.39
CA GLY A 39 5.05 -18.92 7.35
C GLY A 39 5.35 -19.26 8.82
N LYS A 40 5.90 -20.42 9.10
CA LYS A 40 6.28 -20.82 10.46
C LYS A 40 7.76 -20.57 10.70
N VAL A 41 8.05 -19.93 11.84
CA VAL A 41 9.42 -19.64 12.30
C VAL A 41 9.57 -20.15 13.72
N GLY A 42 10.70 -20.77 14.01
CA GLY A 42 11.04 -21.28 15.32
C GLY A 42 11.77 -20.26 16.22
N GLY A 43 12.38 -20.77 17.28
CA GLY A 43 13.17 -19.97 18.19
C GLY A 43 12.39 -18.87 18.89
N PRO A 44 12.84 -17.60 18.83
CA PRO A 44 12.16 -16.48 19.49
C PRO A 44 10.76 -16.18 18.97
N PHE A 45 10.39 -16.72 17.81
CA PHE A 45 9.10 -16.49 17.14
C PHE A 45 8.21 -17.73 17.14
N GLU A 46 8.59 -18.78 17.90
CA GLU A 46 7.81 -20.00 17.96
C GLU A 46 6.41 -19.74 18.52
N GLY A 47 5.37 -20.05 17.72
CA GLY A 47 3.98 -19.83 18.08
C GLY A 47 3.47 -18.40 17.85
N GLU A 48 4.30 -17.50 17.36
CA GLU A 48 3.89 -16.14 16.99
C GLU A 48 3.30 -16.06 15.58
N ASP A 49 2.28 -15.23 15.42
CA ASP A 49 1.72 -14.90 14.12
C ASP A 49 2.61 -13.87 13.41
N LEU A 50 3.37 -14.32 12.41
CA LEU A 50 4.27 -13.47 11.62
C LEU A 50 3.75 -13.27 10.19
N LEU A 51 4.08 -12.11 9.64
CA LEU A 51 4.03 -11.82 8.21
C LEU A 51 5.38 -11.26 7.74
N LEU A 52 5.66 -11.36 6.45
CA LEU A 52 6.73 -10.61 5.82
C LEU A 52 6.13 -9.39 5.14
N LEU A 53 6.59 -8.20 5.52
CA LEU A 53 6.22 -6.93 4.92
C LEU A 53 7.34 -6.45 4.01
N THR A 54 7.10 -6.42 2.70
CA THR A 54 8.03 -5.84 1.73
C THR A 54 7.61 -4.42 1.37
N THR A 55 8.45 -3.46 1.71
CA THR A 55 8.27 -2.04 1.43
C THR A 55 9.29 -1.54 0.42
N THR A 56 8.93 -0.51 -0.35
CA THR A 56 9.87 0.18 -1.24
C THR A 56 10.56 1.32 -0.50
N GLY A 57 11.89 1.29 -0.44
CA GLY A 57 12.69 2.28 0.27
C GLY A 57 12.39 3.71 -0.19
N ALA A 58 12.00 4.59 0.75
CA ALA A 58 11.59 5.96 0.45
C ALA A 58 12.66 6.78 -0.31
N ARG A 59 13.95 6.50 -0.03
CA ARG A 59 15.09 7.20 -0.65
C ARG A 59 15.78 6.38 -1.73
N SER A 60 15.88 5.08 -1.54
CA SER A 60 16.67 4.20 -2.42
C SER A 60 15.84 3.58 -3.54
N GLY A 61 14.50 3.52 -3.40
CA GLY A 61 13.63 2.74 -4.28
C GLY A 61 13.79 1.21 -4.17
N ALA A 62 14.74 0.73 -3.36
CA ALA A 62 15.00 -0.69 -3.22
C ALA A 62 13.94 -1.37 -2.36
N ALA A 63 13.54 -2.58 -2.73
CA ALA A 63 12.68 -3.42 -1.92
C ALA A 63 13.37 -3.81 -0.60
N ARG A 64 12.59 -3.79 0.49
CA ARG A 64 13.02 -4.13 1.86
C ARG A 64 11.98 -4.99 2.53
N THR A 65 12.31 -6.25 2.78
CA THR A 65 11.44 -7.19 3.48
C THR A 65 11.75 -7.19 4.97
N THR A 66 10.71 -7.13 5.79
CA THR A 66 10.82 -7.11 7.26
C THR A 66 9.82 -8.11 7.85
N PRO A 67 10.24 -9.10 8.65
CA PRO A 67 9.32 -9.94 9.39
C PRO A 67 8.69 -9.13 10.54
N LEU A 68 7.37 -9.19 10.65
CA LEU A 68 6.58 -8.46 11.64
C LEU A 68 5.53 -9.35 12.27
N GLY A 69 5.33 -9.23 13.58
CA GLY A 69 4.14 -9.73 14.25
C GLY A 69 2.90 -8.94 13.79
N TYR A 70 1.79 -9.61 13.62
CA TYR A 70 0.53 -8.97 13.23
C TYR A 70 -0.64 -9.42 14.09
N VAL A 71 -1.69 -8.59 14.11
CA VAL A 71 -2.96 -8.89 14.76
C VAL A 71 -4.08 -8.75 13.73
N ARG A 72 -5.02 -9.70 13.71
CA ARG A 72 -6.20 -9.62 12.82
C ARG A 72 -7.24 -8.67 13.38
N HIS A 73 -7.86 -7.90 12.48
CA HIS A 73 -9.01 -7.05 12.79
C HIS A 73 -10.00 -7.08 11.62
N GLY A 74 -11.03 -7.91 11.72
CA GLY A 74 -11.87 -8.25 10.57
C GLY A 74 -11.03 -8.85 9.45
N ASP A 75 -11.21 -8.35 8.24
CA ASP A 75 -10.45 -8.78 7.06
C ASP A 75 -9.09 -8.10 6.92
N SER A 76 -8.79 -7.14 7.79
CA SER A 76 -7.54 -6.39 7.78
C SER A 76 -6.50 -6.98 8.73
N LEU A 77 -5.25 -6.66 8.49
CA LEU A 77 -4.12 -6.99 9.35
C LEU A 77 -3.55 -5.72 9.98
N LEU A 78 -3.26 -5.79 11.25
CA LEU A 78 -2.64 -4.69 11.99
C LEU A 78 -1.17 -5.01 12.27
N VAL A 79 -0.29 -4.10 11.92
CA VAL A 79 1.11 -4.13 12.31
C VAL A 79 1.46 -2.87 13.11
N VAL A 80 2.37 -3.01 14.08
CA VAL A 80 2.72 -1.91 14.99
C VAL A 80 4.17 -1.52 14.81
N GLY A 81 4.41 -0.24 14.58
CA GLY A 81 5.76 0.33 14.49
C GLY A 81 6.43 0.50 15.86
N SER A 82 6.49 -0.58 16.65
CA SER A 82 7.02 -0.56 18.00
C SER A 82 8.52 -0.25 18.06
N ASN A 83 9.30 -0.81 17.12
CA ASN A 83 10.76 -0.77 17.19
C ASN A 83 11.28 -1.11 18.60
N LEU A 84 10.65 -2.13 19.24
CA LEU A 84 10.93 -2.58 20.61
C LEU A 84 10.91 -1.45 21.66
N GLY A 85 10.02 -0.47 21.52
CA GLY A 85 9.96 0.72 22.40
C GLY A 85 11.06 1.76 22.15
N GLY A 86 11.89 1.58 21.12
CA GLY A 86 12.95 2.54 20.78
C GLY A 86 12.41 3.92 20.41
N PRO A 87 13.23 4.99 20.50
CA PRO A 87 12.79 6.39 20.37
C PRO A 87 12.45 6.81 18.95
N ARG A 88 12.72 5.97 17.95
CA ARG A 88 12.46 6.27 16.53
C ARG A 88 11.50 5.25 15.91
N HIS A 89 10.74 5.70 14.93
CA HIS A 89 9.95 4.79 14.12
C HIS A 89 10.86 3.87 13.29
N PRO A 90 10.42 2.62 13.01
CA PRO A 90 11.18 1.70 12.17
C PRO A 90 11.26 2.20 10.71
N GLY A 91 12.29 1.78 9.99
CA GLY A 91 12.53 2.21 8.61
C GLY A 91 11.37 1.87 7.67
N TRP A 92 10.76 0.70 7.83
CA TRP A 92 9.61 0.28 7.02
C TRP A 92 8.41 1.24 7.17
N TYR A 93 8.20 1.85 8.35
CA TYR A 93 7.15 2.83 8.56
C TYR A 93 7.38 4.10 7.72
N HIS A 94 8.61 4.60 7.68
CA HIS A 94 8.94 5.73 6.81
C HIS A 94 8.81 5.40 5.32
N ASN A 95 9.09 4.16 4.94
CA ASN A 95 8.94 3.70 3.58
C ASN A 95 7.47 3.71 3.15
N LEU A 96 6.57 3.12 3.96
CA LEU A 96 5.15 3.09 3.62
C LEU A 96 4.47 4.46 3.64
N LEU A 97 4.97 5.42 4.43
CA LEU A 97 4.47 6.81 4.37
C LEU A 97 4.77 7.49 3.03
N ALA A 98 5.86 7.10 2.38
CA ALA A 98 6.24 7.60 1.06
C ALA A 98 5.63 6.74 -0.07
N ARG A 99 5.51 5.43 0.15
CA ARG A 99 5.02 4.44 -0.83
C ARG A 99 4.12 3.44 -0.12
N PRO A 100 2.80 3.70 -0.11
CA PRO A 100 1.84 2.94 0.69
C PRO A 100 1.46 1.58 0.13
N LEU A 101 1.73 1.30 -1.14
CA LEU A 101 1.57 -0.04 -1.70
C LEU A 101 2.73 -0.92 -1.25
N VAL A 102 2.37 -2.02 -0.60
CA VAL A 102 3.31 -2.97 0.01
C VAL A 102 2.95 -4.39 -0.41
N GLU A 103 3.94 -5.27 -0.38
CA GLU A 103 3.70 -6.70 -0.53
C GLU A 103 3.67 -7.36 0.84
N VAL A 104 2.72 -8.25 1.05
CA VAL A 104 2.51 -8.99 2.30
C VAL A 104 2.56 -10.49 2.01
N GLU A 105 3.42 -11.20 2.74
CA GLU A 105 3.44 -12.67 2.71
C GLU A 105 2.92 -13.20 4.05
N ILE A 106 1.90 -14.07 4.01
CA ILE A 106 1.36 -14.79 5.18
C ILE A 106 1.23 -16.26 4.84
N GLY A 107 1.89 -17.10 5.61
CA GLY A 107 1.95 -18.52 5.26
C GLY A 107 2.60 -18.70 3.89
N ALA A 108 1.89 -19.36 2.98
CA ALA A 108 2.32 -19.55 1.59
C ALA A 108 1.68 -18.56 0.60
N ARG A 109 0.96 -17.55 1.09
CA ARG A 109 0.25 -16.57 0.23
C ARG A 109 0.99 -15.26 0.22
N ALA A 110 1.14 -14.68 -0.97
CA ALA A 110 1.60 -13.31 -1.16
C ALA A 110 0.49 -12.48 -1.83
N PHE A 111 0.32 -11.24 -1.40
CA PHE A 111 -0.65 -10.31 -1.98
C PHE A 111 -0.19 -8.86 -1.78
N GLN A 112 -0.71 -7.97 -2.61
CA GLN A 112 -0.51 -6.54 -2.42
C GLN A 112 -1.50 -5.98 -1.41
N ALA A 113 -1.02 -5.06 -0.58
CA ALA A 113 -1.83 -4.35 0.40
C ALA A 113 -1.57 -2.85 0.36
N LEU A 114 -2.60 -2.09 0.68
CA LEU A 114 -2.49 -0.68 0.99
C LEU A 114 -2.20 -0.53 2.49
N ALA A 115 -1.09 0.10 2.83
CA ALA A 115 -0.69 0.36 4.20
C ALA A 115 -1.21 1.72 4.66
N VAL A 116 -2.18 1.72 5.58
CA VAL A 116 -2.86 2.91 6.09
C VAL A 116 -2.59 3.07 7.58
N PRO A 117 -1.72 4.00 8.01
CA PRO A 117 -1.55 4.31 9.43
C PRO A 117 -2.84 4.90 10.01
N ALA A 118 -3.24 4.38 11.15
CA ALA A 118 -4.38 4.90 11.90
C ALA A 118 -3.99 6.14 12.71
N GLU A 119 -4.90 7.12 12.79
CA GLU A 119 -4.72 8.37 13.54
C GLU A 119 -5.86 8.60 14.53
N GLY A 120 -5.63 9.47 15.51
CA GLY A 120 -6.65 9.93 16.45
C GLY A 120 -7.36 8.79 17.17
N ALA A 121 -8.67 8.91 17.34
CA ALA A 121 -9.51 7.94 18.04
C ALA A 121 -9.44 6.53 17.43
N ARG A 122 -9.34 6.42 16.10
CA ARG A 122 -9.17 5.13 15.43
C ARG A 122 -7.86 4.45 15.83
N ARG A 123 -6.77 5.21 15.92
CA ARG A 123 -5.49 4.65 16.41
C ARG A 123 -5.62 4.11 17.82
N GLU A 124 -6.26 4.85 18.73
CA GLU A 124 -6.45 4.43 20.12
C GLU A 124 -7.28 3.14 20.22
N GLU A 125 -8.35 3.06 19.47
CA GLU A 125 -9.20 1.86 19.41
C GLU A 125 -8.45 0.63 18.91
N LEU A 126 -7.75 0.78 17.76
CA LEU A 126 -6.99 -0.31 17.15
C LEU A 126 -5.79 -0.71 18.03
N PHE A 127 -5.12 0.26 18.67
CA PHE A 127 -4.04 -0.05 19.58
C PHE A 127 -4.52 -0.80 20.83
N ALA A 128 -5.67 -0.40 21.39
CA ALA A 128 -6.29 -1.14 22.47
C ALA A 128 -6.66 -2.58 22.06
N HIS A 129 -7.09 -2.78 20.81
CA HIS A 129 -7.34 -4.13 20.26
C HIS A 129 -6.02 -4.92 20.17
N VAL A 130 -4.95 -4.33 19.66
CA VAL A 130 -3.62 -4.96 19.59
C VAL A 130 -3.11 -5.36 20.98
N VAL A 131 -3.21 -4.47 21.98
CA VAL A 131 -2.75 -4.74 23.34
C VAL A 131 -3.54 -5.88 23.98
N ARG A 132 -4.85 -6.02 23.70
CA ARG A 132 -5.63 -7.17 24.18
C ARG A 132 -5.15 -8.50 23.57
N ALA A 133 -4.76 -8.51 22.30
CA ALA A 133 -4.28 -9.71 21.62
C ALA A 133 -2.81 -10.02 21.93
N ALA A 134 -1.98 -8.97 22.08
CA ALA A 134 -0.55 -9.06 22.28
C ALA A 134 -0.08 -8.01 23.33
N PRO A 135 -0.15 -8.33 24.64
CA PRO A 135 0.07 -7.36 25.73
C PRO A 135 1.44 -6.67 25.74
N GLY A 136 2.48 -7.31 25.19
CA GLY A 136 3.83 -6.75 25.07
C GLY A 136 3.90 -5.42 24.30
N TYR A 137 2.95 -5.13 23.43
CA TYR A 137 2.88 -3.81 22.78
C TYR A 137 2.53 -2.68 23.75
N GLY A 138 1.76 -2.98 24.82
CA GLY A 138 1.50 -2.04 25.89
C GLY A 138 2.77 -1.68 26.67
N GLU A 139 3.65 -2.65 26.93
CA GLU A 139 4.94 -2.43 27.58
C GLU A 139 5.86 -1.58 26.69
N TYR A 140 5.90 -1.85 25.39
CA TYR A 140 6.66 -1.00 24.44
C TYR A 140 6.15 0.44 24.40
N GLN A 141 4.82 0.65 24.46
CA GLN A 141 4.27 2.01 24.52
C GLN A 141 4.61 2.70 25.84
N ALA A 142 4.59 1.99 26.96
CA ALA A 142 4.96 2.55 28.25
C ALA A 142 6.45 2.92 28.34
N GLY A 143 7.31 2.29 27.54
CA GLY A 143 8.75 2.53 27.46
C GLY A 143 9.16 3.69 26.56
N THR A 144 8.23 4.41 25.91
CA THR A 144 8.56 5.48 24.97
C THR A 144 7.52 6.59 24.98
N ASP A 145 7.98 7.85 24.87
CA ASP A 145 7.09 9.04 24.79
C ASP A 145 6.40 9.17 23.41
N ARG A 146 6.93 8.52 22.37
CA ARG A 146 6.29 8.55 21.05
C ARG A 146 5.09 7.63 20.99
N LEU A 147 4.03 8.04 20.29
CA LEU A 147 2.94 7.12 19.96
C LEU A 147 3.45 6.04 19.00
N LEU A 148 3.22 4.77 19.36
CA LEU A 148 3.49 3.66 18.46
C LEU A 148 2.45 3.68 17.33
N PRO A 149 2.86 3.80 16.05
CA PRO A 149 1.91 3.79 14.96
C PRO A 149 1.30 2.40 14.79
N VAL A 150 -0.01 2.36 14.63
CA VAL A 150 -0.76 1.19 14.20
C VAL A 150 -1.04 1.36 12.71
N VAL A 151 -0.62 0.42 11.90
CA VAL A 151 -0.83 0.43 10.46
C VAL A 151 -1.80 -0.67 10.10
N VAL A 152 -2.88 -0.30 9.42
CA VAL A 152 -3.84 -1.22 8.82
C VAL A 152 -3.31 -1.61 7.46
N LEU A 153 -3.14 -2.91 7.22
CA LEU A 153 -2.83 -3.46 5.91
C LEU A 153 -4.15 -3.94 5.30
N GLU A 154 -4.65 -3.16 4.38
CA GLU A 154 -5.88 -3.47 3.64
C GLU A 154 -5.48 -4.15 2.34
N ARG A 155 -6.10 -5.28 1.99
CA ARG A 155 -5.85 -5.91 0.69
C ARG A 155 -6.12 -4.91 -0.42
N ALA A 156 -5.21 -4.81 -1.38
CA ALA A 156 -5.41 -3.96 -2.55
C ALA A 156 -6.57 -4.48 -3.40
N GLU A 157 -6.77 -5.79 -3.40
CA GLU A 157 -7.91 -6.46 -4.02
C GLU A 157 -8.90 -6.86 -2.92
N PRO A 158 -10.16 -6.37 -2.92
CA PRO A 158 -11.20 -6.83 -2.00
C PRO A 158 -11.47 -8.33 -2.18
N ASP A 159 -11.75 -9.05 -1.07
CA ASP A 159 -12.09 -10.48 -1.12
C ASP A 159 -13.42 -10.74 -1.87
N ASP A 160 -14.28 -9.73 -2.00
CA ASP A 160 -15.55 -9.72 -2.74
C ASP A 160 -15.43 -9.05 -4.12
N TRP A 161 -14.20 -8.82 -4.59
CA TRP A 161 -13.99 -8.24 -5.90
C TRP A 161 -14.45 -9.22 -6.99
N GLU A 162 -15.65 -8.98 -7.51
CA GLU A 162 -16.15 -9.59 -8.73
C GLU A 162 -15.43 -8.99 -9.95
N GLY A 163 -14.10 -9.08 -9.97
CA GLY A 163 -13.32 -8.79 -11.17
C GLY A 163 -13.71 -9.69 -12.32
N PRO A 164 -13.27 -9.39 -13.53
CA PRO A 164 -13.46 -10.29 -14.65
C PRO A 164 -12.80 -11.61 -14.24
N GLY A 165 -13.53 -12.61 -13.89
CA GLY A 165 -13.14 -13.98 -13.50
C GLY A 165 -11.64 -14.31 -13.51
N GLU A 166 -11.24 -15.53 -13.74
CA GLU A 166 -9.83 -15.90 -13.87
C GLU A 166 -9.15 -15.08 -14.98
N VAL A 167 -8.12 -14.29 -14.61
CA VAL A 167 -7.32 -13.49 -15.56
C VAL A 167 -6.55 -14.45 -16.47
N ARG A 168 -7.00 -14.57 -17.71
CA ARG A 168 -6.45 -15.52 -18.70
C ARG A 168 -5.74 -14.80 -19.84
N THR A 169 -6.13 -13.57 -20.11
CA THR A 169 -5.62 -12.78 -21.20
C THR A 169 -5.04 -11.46 -20.73
N LEU A 170 -4.24 -10.83 -21.57
CA LEU A 170 -3.74 -9.48 -21.30
C LEU A 170 -4.87 -8.46 -21.25
N ALA A 171 -5.94 -8.66 -22.02
CA ALA A 171 -7.17 -7.86 -21.93
C ALA A 171 -7.79 -7.96 -20.52
N ASP A 172 -7.93 -9.18 -19.98
CA ASP A 172 -8.45 -9.37 -18.61
C ASP A 172 -7.57 -8.64 -17.60
N LYS A 173 -6.24 -8.68 -17.77
CA LYS A 173 -5.30 -7.99 -16.86
C LYS A 173 -5.41 -6.47 -16.92
N VAL A 174 -5.57 -5.89 -18.11
CA VAL A 174 -5.82 -4.45 -18.28
C VAL A 174 -7.13 -4.07 -17.59
N MET A 175 -8.21 -4.81 -17.86
CA MET A 175 -9.52 -4.57 -17.25
C MET A 175 -9.50 -4.69 -15.72
N GLU A 176 -8.72 -5.62 -15.18
CA GLU A 176 -8.50 -5.77 -13.73
C GLU A 176 -7.87 -4.49 -13.15
N VAL A 177 -6.78 -4.01 -13.75
CA VAL A 177 -6.09 -2.79 -13.31
C VAL A 177 -7.02 -1.57 -13.39
N HIS A 178 -7.75 -1.41 -14.50
CA HIS A 178 -8.68 -0.30 -14.68
C HIS A 178 -9.83 -0.32 -13.67
N THR A 179 -10.40 -1.50 -13.40
CA THR A 179 -11.46 -1.68 -12.40
C THR A 179 -10.96 -1.28 -11.02
N TRP A 180 -9.75 -1.70 -10.67
CA TRP A 180 -9.10 -1.34 -9.41
C TRP A 180 -8.87 0.19 -9.33
N LEU A 181 -8.31 0.81 -10.36
CA LEU A 181 -8.06 2.25 -10.42
C LEU A 181 -9.35 3.06 -10.23
N ARG A 182 -10.43 2.69 -10.93
CA ARG A 182 -11.76 3.32 -10.76
C ARG A 182 -12.30 3.11 -9.34
N GLY A 183 -12.09 1.94 -8.76
CA GLY A 183 -12.46 1.60 -7.39
C GLY A 183 -11.75 2.48 -6.37
N GLN A 184 -10.43 2.60 -6.46
CA GLN A 184 -9.63 3.45 -5.58
C GLN A 184 -10.06 4.92 -5.66
N LEU A 185 -10.33 5.42 -6.86
CA LEU A 185 -10.77 6.80 -7.06
C LEU A 185 -12.14 7.08 -6.43
N ARG A 186 -13.10 6.12 -6.54
CA ARG A 186 -14.39 6.21 -5.84
C ARG A 186 -14.20 6.26 -4.33
N GLN A 187 -13.33 5.41 -3.78
CA GLN A 187 -13.03 5.35 -2.36
C GLN A 187 -12.40 6.65 -1.86
N VAL A 188 -11.39 7.18 -2.57
CA VAL A 188 -10.76 8.46 -2.24
C VAL A 188 -11.79 9.59 -2.19
N ARG A 189 -12.72 9.65 -3.14
CA ARG A 189 -13.79 10.66 -3.16
C ARG A 189 -14.72 10.53 -1.95
N ALA A 190 -15.18 9.32 -1.65
CA ALA A 190 -16.06 9.07 -0.51
C ALA A 190 -15.41 9.46 0.83
N GLU A 191 -14.14 9.10 1.03
CA GLU A 191 -13.39 9.45 2.23
C GLU A 191 -13.11 10.96 2.33
N THR A 192 -12.83 11.61 1.20
CA THR A 192 -12.67 13.07 1.13
C THR A 192 -13.94 13.79 1.55
N ASP A 193 -15.09 13.36 1.06
CA ASP A 193 -16.38 13.94 1.41
C ASP A 193 -16.69 13.74 2.90
N ALA A 194 -16.46 12.55 3.44
CA ALA A 194 -16.60 12.24 4.86
C ALA A 194 -15.69 13.10 5.74
N HIS A 195 -14.42 13.26 5.34
CA HIS A 195 -13.44 14.10 6.05
C HIS A 195 -13.88 15.57 6.14
N PHE A 196 -14.27 16.16 5.01
CA PHE A 196 -14.67 17.56 4.99
C PHE A 196 -16.03 17.78 5.65
N ALA A 197 -16.95 16.81 5.61
CA ALA A 197 -18.20 16.85 6.36
C ALA A 197 -17.93 16.84 7.87
N ALA A 198 -17.04 15.98 8.35
CA ALA A 198 -16.65 15.93 9.76
C ALA A 198 -16.00 17.23 10.24
N ARG A 199 -15.10 17.84 9.43
CA ARG A 199 -14.53 19.15 9.70
C ARG A 199 -15.60 20.25 9.81
N ALA A 200 -16.56 20.27 8.89
CA ALA A 200 -17.63 21.27 8.87
C ALA A 200 -18.61 21.11 10.05
N ALA A 201 -18.81 19.88 10.52
CA ALA A 201 -19.67 19.59 11.67
C ALA A 201 -19.02 19.93 13.02
N HIS A 202 -17.73 20.13 13.08
CA HIS A 202 -17.00 20.48 14.32
C HIS A 202 -17.37 21.88 14.80
N ARG A 203 -17.99 21.97 16.00
CA ARG A 203 -18.45 23.23 16.64
C ARG A 203 -17.78 23.48 17.99
N GLY A 204 -16.74 22.72 18.33
CA GLY A 204 -16.03 22.84 19.61
C GLY A 204 -15.11 24.06 19.67
N ALA A 205 -14.86 24.58 20.88
CA ALA A 205 -13.77 25.53 21.12
C ALA A 205 -12.48 24.71 21.20
N GLY A 206 -11.60 24.88 20.20
CA GLY A 206 -10.33 24.18 20.08
C GLY A 206 -10.03 23.80 18.64
N GLU A 207 -8.84 23.23 18.41
CA GLU A 207 -8.49 22.68 17.12
C GLU A 207 -9.49 21.57 16.74
N ALA A 208 -10.06 21.64 15.54
CA ALA A 208 -10.97 20.61 15.08
C ALA A 208 -10.29 19.27 15.27
N PRO A 209 -10.95 18.25 15.84
CA PRO A 209 -10.36 16.94 15.93
C PRO A 209 -9.90 16.59 14.52
N VAL A 210 -8.60 16.36 14.36
CA VAL A 210 -8.09 15.83 13.10
C VAL A 210 -8.80 14.51 12.93
N PRO A 211 -9.81 14.40 12.03
CA PRO A 211 -10.40 13.10 11.82
C PRO A 211 -9.22 12.24 11.36
N GLY A 212 -9.08 11.02 11.87
CA GLY A 212 -8.04 10.08 11.48
C GLY A 212 -8.12 9.66 10.00
N LEU A 213 -8.72 10.50 9.19
CA LEU A 213 -8.93 10.34 7.75
C LEU A 213 -7.93 11.12 6.89
N GLY A 214 -7.26 12.15 7.44
CA GLY A 214 -6.34 12.97 6.64
C GLY A 214 -5.16 12.18 6.11
N LEU A 215 -4.50 11.39 6.96
CA LEU A 215 -3.42 10.50 6.55
C LEU A 215 -3.95 9.34 5.69
N GLN A 216 -5.12 8.82 6.00
CA GLN A 216 -5.77 7.76 5.22
C GLN A 216 -6.05 8.22 3.79
N ILE A 217 -6.68 9.39 3.59
CA ILE A 217 -6.92 9.96 2.27
C ILE A 217 -5.59 10.16 1.53
N ARG A 218 -4.59 10.73 2.20
CA ARG A 218 -3.26 10.92 1.63
C ARG A 218 -2.64 9.60 1.16
N GLN A 219 -2.70 8.55 1.99
CA GLN A 219 -2.12 7.25 1.63
C GLN A 219 -2.85 6.62 0.43
N ARG A 220 -4.18 6.69 0.40
CA ARG A 220 -4.96 6.19 -0.74
C ARG A 220 -4.68 6.95 -2.02
N CYS A 221 -4.64 8.27 -1.97
CA CYS A 221 -4.28 9.08 -3.14
C CYS A 221 -2.86 8.80 -3.63
N LEU A 222 -1.89 8.64 -2.72
CA LEU A 222 -0.52 8.27 -3.10
C LEU A 222 -0.46 6.89 -3.75
N ALA A 223 -1.16 5.89 -3.18
CA ALA A 223 -1.22 4.55 -3.74
C ALA A 223 -1.83 4.57 -5.14
N PHE A 224 -2.96 5.27 -5.29
CA PHE A 224 -3.61 5.44 -6.58
C PHE A 224 -2.69 6.10 -7.62
N CYS A 225 -2.05 7.23 -7.26
CA CYS A 225 -1.15 7.93 -8.16
C CYS A 225 0.06 7.07 -8.56
N GLN A 226 0.64 6.33 -7.63
CA GLN A 226 1.78 5.45 -7.90
C GLN A 226 1.41 4.26 -8.80
N ALA A 227 0.24 3.67 -8.56
CA ALA A 227 -0.25 2.58 -9.41
C ALA A 227 -0.54 3.05 -10.83
N LEU A 228 -1.17 4.22 -10.97
CA LEU A 228 -1.48 4.82 -12.25
C LEU A 228 -0.22 5.23 -13.02
N GLU A 229 0.78 5.81 -12.34
CA GLU A 229 2.08 6.12 -12.94
C GLU A 229 2.76 4.84 -13.46
N PHE A 230 2.77 3.78 -12.66
CA PHE A 230 3.35 2.49 -13.07
C PHE A 230 2.63 1.89 -14.28
N HIS A 231 1.30 1.96 -14.30
CA HIS A 231 0.46 1.52 -15.41
C HIS A 231 0.84 2.24 -16.71
N HIS A 232 0.78 3.58 -16.73
CA HIS A 232 1.10 4.38 -17.92
C HIS A 232 2.56 4.20 -18.38
N VAL A 233 3.52 4.14 -17.46
CA VAL A 233 4.94 3.89 -17.83
C VAL A 233 5.11 2.51 -18.46
N SER A 234 4.37 1.52 -18.00
CA SER A 234 4.43 0.16 -18.57
C SER A 234 3.83 0.12 -19.98
N GLU A 235 2.78 0.86 -20.22
CA GLU A 235 2.13 0.97 -21.53
C GLU A 235 2.98 1.73 -22.53
N ASP A 236 3.39 2.94 -22.19
CA ASP A 236 4.24 3.78 -23.06
C ASP A 236 5.59 3.10 -23.37
N GLY A 237 6.17 2.41 -22.37
CA GLY A 237 7.49 1.80 -22.50
C GLY A 237 7.50 0.43 -23.16
N HIS A 238 6.44 -0.35 -23.03
CA HIS A 238 6.45 -1.76 -23.41
C HIS A 238 5.22 -2.17 -24.24
N LEU A 239 4.00 -1.89 -23.77
CA LEU A 239 2.79 -2.41 -24.38
C LEU A 239 2.53 -1.75 -25.75
N PHE A 240 2.47 -0.43 -25.82
CA PHE A 240 2.19 0.30 -27.06
C PHE A 240 3.25 0.05 -28.14
N PRO A 241 4.58 0.11 -27.84
CA PRO A 241 5.60 -0.26 -28.82
C PRO A 241 5.51 -1.72 -29.27
N GLY A 242 5.06 -2.61 -28.39
CA GLY A 242 4.82 -4.02 -28.72
C GLY A 242 3.71 -4.19 -29.73
N ILE A 243 2.55 -3.58 -29.48
CA ILE A 243 1.38 -3.65 -30.36
C ILE A 243 1.63 -2.92 -31.70
N ALA A 244 2.25 -1.74 -31.66
CA ALA A 244 2.52 -0.93 -32.85
C ALA A 244 3.33 -1.66 -33.93
N ARG A 245 4.22 -2.57 -33.53
CA ARG A 245 5.01 -3.40 -34.46
C ARG A 245 4.12 -4.33 -35.31
N HIS A 246 3.00 -4.78 -34.77
CA HIS A 246 2.08 -5.69 -35.43
C HIS A 246 0.85 -4.98 -36.02
N HIS A 247 0.55 -3.76 -35.53
CA HIS A 247 -0.59 -2.95 -35.90
C HIS A 247 -0.20 -1.49 -36.21
N PRO A 248 0.57 -1.24 -37.30
CA PRO A 248 1.09 0.11 -37.62
C PRO A 248 0.00 1.16 -37.85
N GLY A 249 -1.22 0.72 -38.18
CA GLY A 249 -2.39 1.62 -38.36
C GLY A 249 -2.88 2.26 -37.05
N LEU A 250 -2.39 1.84 -35.88
CA LEU A 250 -2.77 2.39 -34.58
C LEU A 250 -1.81 3.48 -34.05
N ALA A 251 -0.85 3.93 -34.85
CA ALA A 251 0.11 4.94 -34.42
C ALA A 251 -0.56 6.21 -33.86
N ASP A 252 -1.58 6.72 -34.54
CA ASP A 252 -2.33 7.92 -34.11
C ASP A 252 -3.07 7.68 -32.77
N VAL A 253 -3.55 6.46 -32.55
CA VAL A 253 -4.20 6.07 -31.28
C VAL A 253 -3.18 6.11 -30.14
N PHE A 254 -2.03 5.48 -30.30
CA PHE A 254 -0.98 5.48 -29.27
C PHE A 254 -0.42 6.88 -29.00
N ASP A 255 -0.25 7.69 -30.04
CA ASP A 255 0.16 9.10 -29.88
C ASP A 255 -0.89 9.91 -29.09
N ARG A 256 -2.17 9.60 -29.25
CA ARG A 256 -3.23 10.22 -28.46
C ARG A 256 -3.21 9.75 -27.02
N LEU A 257 -3.15 8.43 -26.74
CA LEU A 257 -3.06 7.87 -25.40
C LEU A 257 -1.85 8.44 -24.66
N ALA A 258 -0.67 8.48 -25.27
CA ALA A 258 0.52 9.08 -24.69
C ALA A 258 0.38 10.59 -24.37
N ARG A 259 -0.46 11.34 -25.10
CA ARG A 259 -0.79 12.73 -24.72
C ARG A 259 -1.71 12.80 -23.51
N GLU A 260 -2.68 11.90 -23.44
CA GLU A 260 -3.61 11.76 -22.31
C GLU A 260 -2.84 11.39 -21.05
N HIS A 261 -1.87 10.45 -21.10
CA HIS A 261 -0.97 10.11 -19.98
C HIS A 261 -0.23 11.34 -19.42
N ARG A 262 0.29 12.21 -20.30
CA ARG A 262 0.95 13.46 -19.85
C ARG A 262 0.00 14.42 -19.16
N THR A 263 -1.25 14.51 -19.63
CA THR A 263 -2.29 15.34 -18.98
C THR A 263 -2.62 14.80 -17.59
N ILE A 264 -2.82 13.50 -17.47
CA ILE A 264 -3.12 12.83 -16.20
C ILE A 264 -1.94 12.99 -15.22
N ALA A 265 -0.70 12.80 -15.68
CA ALA A 265 0.48 12.99 -14.85
C ALA A 265 0.60 14.41 -14.28
N ARG A 266 0.22 15.44 -15.05
CA ARG A 266 0.16 16.82 -14.56
C ARG A 266 -0.89 16.98 -13.45
N ILE A 267 -2.10 16.45 -13.67
CA ILE A 267 -3.20 16.50 -12.69
C ILE A 267 -2.83 15.74 -11.41
N GLN A 268 -2.15 14.60 -11.52
CA GLN A 268 -1.61 13.86 -10.37
C GLN A 268 -0.62 14.71 -9.55
N GLY A 269 0.26 15.46 -10.22
CA GLY A 269 1.18 16.38 -9.57
C GLY A 269 0.45 17.48 -8.78
N GLU A 270 -0.57 18.08 -9.37
CA GLU A 270 -1.42 19.10 -8.71
C GLU A 270 -2.17 18.52 -7.51
N LEU A 271 -2.69 17.31 -7.61
CA LEU A 271 -3.33 16.61 -6.48
C LEU A 271 -2.32 16.29 -5.36
N ALA A 272 -1.11 15.86 -5.71
CA ALA A 272 -0.07 15.57 -4.72
C ALA A 272 0.31 16.81 -3.90
N GLU A 273 0.34 17.99 -4.50
CA GLU A 273 0.56 19.26 -3.81
C GLU A 273 -0.58 19.57 -2.81
N LEU A 274 -1.84 19.32 -3.19
CA LEU A 274 -2.99 19.48 -2.29
C LEU A 274 -2.94 18.51 -1.11
N LEU A 275 -2.49 17.28 -1.34
CA LEU A 275 -2.38 16.24 -0.30
C LEU A 275 -1.37 16.57 0.78
N ALA A 276 -0.35 17.35 0.47
CA ALA A 276 0.66 17.78 1.46
C ALA A 276 0.03 18.55 2.63
N GLY A 277 -1.11 19.19 2.40
CA GLY A 277 -1.83 20.00 3.40
C GLY A 277 -3.31 19.62 3.53
N VAL A 278 -3.70 18.35 3.37
CA VAL A 278 -5.11 17.94 3.37
C VAL A 278 -5.88 18.36 4.62
N HIS A 279 -5.22 18.41 5.77
CA HIS A 279 -5.81 18.82 7.06
C HIS A 279 -6.20 20.32 7.10
N ILE A 280 -5.55 21.16 6.30
CA ILE A 280 -5.84 22.59 6.15
C ILE A 280 -6.36 22.93 4.74
N ALA A 281 -6.50 21.96 3.86
CA ALA A 281 -6.90 22.18 2.49
C ALA A 281 -8.27 22.86 2.40
N ASP A 282 -8.45 23.70 1.39
CA ASP A 282 -9.76 24.20 1.00
C ASP A 282 -10.60 23.05 0.44
N PRO A 283 -11.76 22.73 1.06
CA PRO A 283 -12.58 21.59 0.67
C PRO A 283 -13.07 21.67 -0.77
N GLN A 284 -13.42 22.88 -1.24
CA GLN A 284 -13.96 23.07 -2.57
C GLN A 284 -12.88 22.87 -3.63
N ARG A 285 -11.70 23.45 -3.40
CA ARG A 285 -10.56 23.29 -4.31
C ARG A 285 -10.17 21.81 -4.41
N PHE A 286 -10.04 21.12 -3.27
CA PHE A 286 -9.67 19.70 -3.25
C PHE A 286 -10.67 18.83 -4.04
N ARG A 287 -11.97 19.05 -3.82
CA ARG A 287 -13.02 18.34 -4.57
C ARG A 287 -12.98 18.62 -6.07
N THR A 288 -12.71 19.88 -6.45
CA THR A 288 -12.63 20.29 -7.85
C THR A 288 -11.48 19.57 -8.55
N GLU A 289 -10.29 19.55 -7.96
CA GLU A 289 -9.12 18.88 -8.54
C GLU A 289 -9.37 17.36 -8.62
N LEU A 290 -9.90 16.75 -7.56
CA LEU A 290 -10.23 15.33 -7.55
C LEU A 290 -11.31 14.96 -8.56
N ALA A 291 -12.30 15.84 -8.79
CA ALA A 291 -13.34 15.64 -9.78
C ALA A 291 -12.77 15.75 -11.21
N ALA A 292 -11.90 16.73 -11.46
CA ALA A 292 -11.23 16.89 -12.76
C ALA A 292 -10.39 15.66 -13.09
N MET A 293 -9.55 15.21 -12.15
CA MET A 293 -8.76 13.99 -12.31
C MET A 293 -9.66 12.75 -12.58
N SER A 294 -10.78 12.65 -11.86
CA SER A 294 -11.72 11.54 -12.07
C SER A 294 -12.31 11.51 -13.47
N ALA A 295 -12.68 12.68 -13.99
CA ALA A 295 -13.28 12.80 -15.32
C ALA A 295 -12.24 12.46 -16.42
N GLU A 296 -11.06 13.06 -16.36
CA GLU A 296 -9.98 12.81 -17.33
C GLU A 296 -9.54 11.35 -17.32
N LEU A 297 -9.38 10.76 -16.11
CA LEU A 297 -8.99 9.37 -16.00
C LEU A 297 -10.05 8.44 -16.60
N ASN A 298 -11.33 8.58 -16.23
CA ASN A 298 -12.36 7.69 -16.76
C ASN A 298 -12.46 7.78 -18.27
N ALA A 299 -12.38 9.00 -18.83
CA ALA A 299 -12.41 9.20 -20.30
C ALA A 299 -11.19 8.52 -20.97
N HIS A 300 -10.03 8.59 -20.35
CA HIS A 300 -8.83 7.92 -20.84
C HIS A 300 -8.95 6.39 -20.79
N LEU A 301 -9.32 5.82 -19.63
CA LEU A 301 -9.50 4.38 -19.49
C LEU A 301 -10.57 3.83 -20.45
N ASP A 302 -11.68 4.56 -20.66
CA ASP A 302 -12.72 4.18 -21.60
C ASP A 302 -12.17 4.15 -23.07
N HIS A 303 -11.37 5.16 -23.45
CA HIS A 303 -10.75 5.21 -24.77
C HIS A 303 -9.72 4.08 -24.96
N GLU A 304 -8.96 3.78 -23.95
CA GLU A 304 -7.96 2.71 -23.94
C GLU A 304 -8.62 1.33 -24.05
N GLU A 305 -9.66 1.08 -23.29
CA GLU A 305 -10.46 -0.15 -23.36
C GLU A 305 -11.05 -0.35 -24.76
N GLU A 306 -11.62 0.72 -25.34
CA GLU A 306 -12.17 0.66 -26.70
C GLU A 306 -11.09 0.33 -27.75
N ALA A 307 -9.89 0.90 -27.60
CA ALA A 307 -8.82 0.75 -28.57
C ALA A 307 -8.02 -0.56 -28.41
N LEU A 308 -7.76 -0.99 -27.18
CA LEU A 308 -6.80 -2.06 -26.90
C LEU A 308 -7.43 -3.41 -26.57
N ILE A 309 -8.56 -3.45 -25.88
CA ILE A 309 -9.16 -4.72 -25.42
C ILE A 309 -9.39 -5.69 -26.58
N PRO A 310 -9.91 -5.27 -27.76
CA PRO A 310 -10.09 -6.18 -28.89
C PRO A 310 -8.78 -6.79 -29.41
N LEU A 311 -7.65 -6.09 -29.25
CA LEU A 311 -6.33 -6.53 -29.69
C LEU A 311 -5.64 -7.46 -28.72
N LEU A 312 -6.01 -7.37 -27.44
CA LEU A 312 -5.38 -8.09 -26.33
C LEU A 312 -6.17 -9.32 -25.90
N ALA A 313 -7.38 -9.52 -26.45
CA ALA A 313 -8.29 -10.58 -26.05
C ALA A 313 -7.73 -12.01 -26.25
N ASP A 314 -6.86 -12.19 -27.25
CA ASP A 314 -6.23 -13.48 -27.57
C ASP A 314 -4.78 -13.59 -27.04
N VAL A 315 -4.26 -12.56 -26.36
CA VAL A 315 -2.91 -12.57 -25.80
C VAL A 315 -2.96 -13.21 -24.41
N PRO A 316 -2.32 -14.39 -24.20
CA PRO A 316 -2.40 -15.08 -22.91
C PRO A 316 -1.69 -14.33 -21.79
N TRP A 317 -2.22 -14.44 -20.57
CA TRP A 317 -1.60 -13.92 -19.35
C TRP A 317 -1.39 -15.04 -18.31
N PRO A 318 -0.23 -15.16 -17.65
CA PRO A 318 0.98 -14.36 -17.90
C PRO A 318 1.60 -14.66 -19.29
N PRO A 319 2.32 -13.70 -19.88
CA PRO A 319 2.97 -13.95 -21.16
C PRO A 319 3.95 -15.10 -21.02
N ALA A 320 4.00 -15.97 -22.04
CA ALA A 320 4.98 -17.07 -22.05
C ALA A 320 6.39 -16.49 -21.84
N GLY A 321 7.11 -17.00 -20.86
CA GLY A 321 8.50 -16.63 -20.63
C GLY A 321 9.35 -16.81 -21.91
N PRO A 322 10.49 -16.13 -22.05
CA PRO A 322 11.37 -16.35 -23.16
C PRO A 322 11.70 -17.85 -23.27
N PRO A 323 11.75 -18.40 -24.49
CA PRO A 323 12.11 -19.82 -24.64
C PRO A 323 13.43 -20.06 -23.93
N ALA A 324 13.50 -21.17 -23.17
CA ALA A 324 14.74 -21.57 -22.53
C ALA A 324 15.84 -21.57 -23.61
N ALA A 325 16.93 -20.87 -23.32
CA ALA A 325 18.09 -20.85 -24.23
C ALA A 325 18.56 -22.30 -24.49
N PRO A 326 18.88 -22.66 -25.74
CA PRO A 326 19.27 -24.01 -26.12
C PRO A 326 20.53 -24.51 -25.42
#